data_ef48fad4ec1144b67a510a59c152ec79
#
_entry.id   ef48fad4ec1144b67a510a59c152ec79
#
_cell.length_a   1.000
_cell.length_b   1.000
_cell.length_c   1.000
_cell.angle_alpha   90.00
_cell.angle_beta   90.00
_cell.angle_gamma   90.00
#
_symmetry.space_group_name_H-M   'P 1'
#
loop_
_entity.id
_entity.type
_entity.pdbx_description
1 polymer ?
#
loop_
_entity_poly.entity_id
_entity_poly.type
_entity_poly.pdbx_seq_one_letter_code
_entity_poly.pdbx_strand_id
1 'polypeptide(L)'
;MRFELFTIFAIALILPIVASAESFGSLGDIGGDAFTFSVSPQYPSPYGQATVSFLSSSIDLANATLAVSVGGKQIYQGSVRPVFITLGKAGGVTGVTATISSVGVNYSQMISIQPQDVTIIAEPTSSAPPLYPGKPLVPLEGGVRIVAMANLKNAGGASLDPGTLSYAWTVDGTRIANSSGIGKKSIMVASPLQYRARDVSVACMSANGGLFG
;
A
#
# COMPACT_ATOMS: atom_id res chain seq x y z
N MET A 1 45.04 11.87 54.14
CA MET A 1 43.74 11.38 53.63
C MET A 1 43.57 11.96 52.23
N ARG A 2 43.84 11.14 51.18
CA ARG A 2 43.73 11.55 49.79
C ARG A 2 42.40 11.00 49.27
N PHE A 3 41.52 11.89 48.84
CA PHE A 3 40.27 11.50 48.13
C PHE A 3 40.58 11.42 46.63
N GLU A 4 40.50 10.22 46.09
CA GLU A 4 40.57 9.96 44.66
C GLU A 4 39.17 10.23 44.07
N LEU A 5 39.07 11.21 43.14
CA LEU A 5 37.88 11.61 42.42
C LEU A 5 37.74 10.73 41.17
N PHE A 6 36.87 9.71 41.18
CA PHE A 6 36.56 8.90 40.00
C PHE A 6 35.58 9.67 39.12
N THR A 7 36.07 10.17 38.00
CA THR A 7 35.25 10.77 36.95
C THR A 7 34.76 9.65 36.02
N ILE A 8 33.48 9.26 36.09
CA ILE A 8 32.86 8.34 35.19
C ILE A 8 32.47 9.11 33.92
N PHE A 9 33.18 8.85 32.83
CA PHE A 9 32.85 9.37 31.51
C PHE A 9 31.79 8.45 30.89
N ALA A 10 30.50 8.86 30.89
CA ALA A 10 29.44 8.16 30.17
C ALA A 10 29.49 8.56 28.70
N ILE A 11 30.02 7.68 27.85
CA ILE A 11 29.95 7.82 26.41
C ILE A 11 28.54 7.40 25.99
N ALA A 12 27.68 8.37 25.67
CA ALA A 12 26.41 8.13 25.04
C ALA A 12 26.64 7.78 23.56
N LEU A 13 26.54 6.49 23.23
CA LEU A 13 26.60 6.02 21.87
C LEU A 13 25.26 6.36 21.16
N ILE A 14 25.23 7.47 20.44
CA ILE A 14 24.11 7.85 19.59
C ILE A 14 24.22 6.99 18.31
N LEU A 15 23.46 5.90 18.25
CA LEU A 15 23.25 5.16 17.03
C LEU A 15 22.24 5.92 16.16
N PRO A 16 22.56 6.26 14.91
CA PRO A 16 21.56 6.78 14.00
C PRO A 16 20.56 5.66 13.70
N ILE A 17 19.30 5.86 14.08
CA ILE A 17 18.19 5.03 13.61
C ILE A 17 18.00 5.39 12.13
N VAL A 18 18.59 4.58 11.26
CA VAL A 18 18.25 4.59 9.84
C VAL A 18 16.85 3.99 9.75
N ALA A 19 15.84 4.84 9.58
CA ALA A 19 14.51 4.40 9.22
C ALA A 19 14.59 3.86 7.78
N SER A 20 14.81 2.56 7.65
CA SER A 20 14.62 1.85 6.40
C SER A 20 13.13 1.90 6.11
N ALA A 21 12.73 2.60 5.05
CA ALA A 21 11.42 2.43 4.44
C ALA A 21 11.41 1.00 3.87
N GLU A 22 10.93 0.05 4.66
CA GLU A 22 10.73 -1.30 4.18
C GLU A 22 9.58 -1.26 3.17
N SER A 23 9.93 -1.44 1.92
CA SER A 23 9.01 -1.80 0.85
C SER A 23 8.43 -3.16 1.21
N PHE A 24 7.23 -3.17 1.82
CA PHE A 24 6.50 -4.40 2.08
C PHE A 24 6.00 -4.99 0.76
N GLY A 25 6.71 -5.97 0.26
CA GLY A 25 6.39 -6.65 -0.99
C GLY A 25 7.27 -7.86 -1.28
N SER A 26 8.04 -8.35 -0.31
CA SER A 26 8.82 -9.58 -0.51
C SER A 26 8.86 -10.40 0.76
N LEU A 27 7.96 -11.36 0.87
CA LEU A 27 8.12 -12.51 1.74
C LEU A 27 8.70 -13.66 0.92
N GLY A 28 9.99 -13.89 1.14
CA GLY A 28 10.67 -15.13 0.81
C GLY A 28 11.54 -15.08 -0.43
N ASP A 29 12.79 -14.69 -0.25
CA ASP A 29 13.82 -15.09 -1.16
C ASP A 29 15.04 -15.64 -0.43
N ILE A 30 15.33 -16.91 -0.73
CA ILE A 30 16.64 -17.55 -0.57
C ILE A 30 17.09 -17.93 -1.98
N GLY A 31 17.53 -16.95 -2.75
CA GLY A 31 18.08 -17.13 -4.09
C GLY A 31 17.92 -15.83 -4.86
N GLY A 32 19.01 -15.11 -5.10
CA GLY A 32 19.04 -13.77 -5.66
C GLY A 32 17.99 -13.55 -6.74
N ASP A 33 17.20 -12.51 -6.61
CA ASP A 33 16.05 -12.18 -7.42
C ASP A 33 16.45 -12.06 -8.91
N ALA A 34 16.20 -13.10 -9.67
CA ALA A 34 16.42 -13.05 -11.11
C ALA A 34 15.49 -12.03 -11.78
N PHE A 35 14.30 -11.80 -11.19
CA PHE A 35 13.34 -10.77 -11.59
C PHE A 35 12.45 -10.36 -10.42
N THR A 36 11.81 -9.20 -10.52
CA THR A 36 10.89 -8.68 -9.53
C THR A 36 9.51 -8.42 -10.11
N PHE A 37 8.49 -8.47 -9.26
CA PHE A 37 7.12 -8.10 -9.62
C PHE A 37 6.84 -6.63 -9.32
N SER A 38 6.02 -6.02 -10.17
CA SER A 38 5.35 -4.75 -9.89
C SER A 38 3.86 -4.94 -10.11
N VAL A 39 3.05 -4.61 -9.13
CA VAL A 39 1.57 -4.72 -9.18
C VAL A 39 0.97 -3.32 -9.23
N SER A 40 0.11 -3.07 -10.19
CA SER A 40 -0.60 -1.79 -10.33
C SER A 40 -2.11 -2.03 -10.48
N PRO A 41 -2.96 -1.36 -9.69
CA PRO A 41 -2.62 -0.49 -8.57
C PRO A 41 -1.97 -1.25 -7.42
N GLN A 42 -1.19 -0.54 -6.59
CA GLN A 42 -0.50 -1.14 -5.42
C GLN A 42 -1.48 -1.74 -4.42
N TYR A 43 -2.65 -1.11 -4.28
CA TYR A 43 -3.76 -1.58 -3.45
C TYR A 43 -4.99 -1.81 -4.32
N PRO A 44 -5.10 -2.99 -4.92
CA PRO A 44 -6.20 -3.27 -5.83
C PRO A 44 -7.50 -3.52 -5.07
N SER A 45 -8.61 -3.04 -5.61
CA SER A 45 -9.94 -3.25 -5.04
C SER A 45 -10.43 -4.69 -5.22
N PRO A 46 -11.32 -5.16 -4.34
CA PRO A 46 -11.99 -6.46 -4.51
C PRO A 46 -12.72 -6.55 -5.84
N TYR A 47 -12.65 -7.73 -6.47
CA TYR A 47 -13.19 -8.01 -7.79
C TYR A 47 -12.66 -7.11 -8.92
N GLY A 48 -11.65 -6.28 -8.61
CA GLY A 48 -10.99 -5.42 -9.57
C GLY A 48 -9.94 -6.17 -10.40
N GLN A 49 -9.35 -5.44 -11.33
CA GLN A 49 -8.21 -5.92 -12.11
C GLN A 49 -6.91 -5.33 -11.55
N ALA A 50 -5.87 -6.16 -11.52
CA ALA A 50 -4.52 -5.73 -11.26
C ALA A 50 -3.62 -6.08 -12.46
N THR A 51 -2.68 -5.21 -12.77
CA THR A 51 -1.65 -5.44 -13.77
C THR A 51 -0.38 -5.89 -13.07
N VAL A 52 0.11 -7.05 -13.44
CA VAL A 52 1.40 -7.56 -12.97
C VAL A 52 2.44 -7.32 -14.05
N SER A 53 3.47 -6.56 -13.70
CA SER A 53 4.62 -6.27 -14.57
C SER A 53 5.88 -6.92 -14.01
N PHE A 54 6.85 -7.17 -14.86
CA PHE A 54 8.07 -7.92 -14.56
C PHE A 54 9.28 -7.04 -14.85
N LEU A 55 10.22 -6.99 -13.91
CA LEU A 55 11.46 -6.23 -14.02
C LEU A 55 12.63 -7.14 -13.70
N SER A 56 13.69 -7.08 -14.48
CA SER A 56 14.94 -7.78 -14.21
C SER A 56 16.12 -6.95 -14.67
N SER A 57 17.21 -7.03 -13.91
CA SER A 57 18.51 -6.48 -14.29
C SER A 57 19.48 -7.57 -14.78
N SER A 58 19.14 -8.84 -14.54
CA SER A 58 20.01 -9.99 -14.83
C SER A 58 19.52 -10.87 -15.98
N ILE A 59 18.23 -10.77 -16.36
CA ILE A 59 17.64 -11.55 -17.45
C ILE A 59 17.27 -10.62 -18.60
N ASP A 60 17.62 -10.99 -19.83
CA ASP A 60 17.10 -10.32 -21.02
C ASP A 60 15.64 -10.72 -21.24
N LEU A 61 14.73 -9.84 -20.76
CA LEU A 61 13.30 -10.07 -20.85
C LEU A 61 12.76 -9.99 -22.28
N ALA A 62 13.47 -9.34 -23.20
CA ALA A 62 13.02 -9.19 -24.59
C ALA A 62 13.06 -10.53 -25.34
N ASN A 63 14.01 -11.40 -25.00
CA ASN A 63 14.19 -12.72 -25.59
C ASN A 63 13.73 -13.87 -24.68
N ALA A 64 13.05 -13.56 -23.59
CA ALA A 64 12.54 -14.55 -22.64
C ALA A 64 11.07 -14.89 -22.92
N THR A 65 10.65 -16.06 -22.45
CA THR A 65 9.24 -16.46 -22.40
C THR A 65 8.72 -16.41 -20.99
N LEU A 66 7.47 -15.96 -20.85
CA LEU A 66 6.76 -15.81 -19.58
C LEU A 66 5.59 -16.78 -19.52
N ALA A 67 5.45 -17.50 -18.43
CA ALA A 67 4.25 -18.21 -18.06
C ALA A 67 3.72 -17.66 -16.74
N VAL A 68 2.43 -17.30 -16.68
CA VAL A 68 1.77 -16.80 -15.48
C VAL A 68 0.61 -17.71 -15.12
N SER A 69 0.56 -18.12 -13.85
CA SER A 69 -0.51 -18.92 -13.27
C SER A 69 -1.15 -18.20 -12.08
N VAL A 70 -2.46 -18.27 -11.96
CA VAL A 70 -3.24 -17.74 -10.83
C VAL A 70 -3.99 -18.87 -10.18
N GLY A 71 -3.78 -19.07 -8.86
CA GLY A 71 -4.39 -20.19 -8.15
C GLY A 71 -4.07 -21.56 -8.75
N GLY A 72 -2.89 -21.73 -9.34
CA GLY A 72 -2.45 -22.96 -10.02
C GLY A 72 -2.95 -23.10 -11.47
N LYS A 73 -3.84 -22.23 -11.94
CA LYS A 73 -4.30 -22.25 -13.33
C LYS A 73 -3.47 -21.30 -14.19
N GLN A 74 -2.87 -21.79 -15.25
CA GLN A 74 -2.13 -20.95 -16.21
C GLN A 74 -3.11 -20.03 -16.95
N ILE A 75 -2.84 -18.72 -16.92
CA ILE A 75 -3.64 -17.68 -17.58
C ILE A 75 -2.92 -17.01 -18.74
N TYR A 76 -1.58 -17.10 -18.77
CA TYR A 76 -0.78 -16.51 -19.83
C TYR A 76 0.46 -17.34 -20.11
N GLN A 77 0.86 -17.42 -21.40
CA GLN A 77 2.13 -17.93 -21.86
C GLN A 77 2.53 -17.22 -23.15
N GLY A 78 3.74 -16.71 -23.21
CA GLY A 78 4.26 -16.01 -24.40
C GLY A 78 5.42 -15.07 -24.06
N SER A 79 5.62 -14.02 -24.85
CA SER A 79 6.63 -12.98 -24.60
C SER A 79 6.40 -12.27 -23.27
N VAL A 80 7.45 -11.76 -22.66
CA VAL A 80 7.34 -11.02 -21.41
C VAL A 80 6.62 -9.69 -21.65
N ARG A 81 5.48 -9.52 -20.96
CA ARG A 81 4.66 -8.31 -21.00
C ARG A 81 3.83 -8.19 -19.73
N PRO A 82 3.28 -7.01 -19.41
CA PRO A 82 2.31 -6.86 -18.34
C PRO A 82 1.10 -7.78 -18.54
N VAL A 83 0.68 -8.46 -17.47
CA VAL A 83 -0.45 -9.41 -17.49
C VAL A 83 -1.54 -8.90 -16.57
N PHE A 84 -2.78 -8.85 -17.07
CA PHE A 84 -3.96 -8.50 -16.29
C PHE A 84 -4.50 -9.71 -15.56
N ILE A 85 -4.77 -9.55 -14.28
CA ILE A 85 -5.38 -10.56 -13.43
C ILE A 85 -6.64 -10.00 -12.78
N THR A 86 -7.65 -10.83 -12.64
CA THR A 86 -8.88 -10.48 -11.90
C THR A 86 -8.75 -11.02 -10.49
N LEU A 87 -9.01 -10.16 -9.52
CA LEU A 87 -8.92 -10.48 -8.11
C LEU A 87 -10.23 -10.99 -7.54
N GLY A 88 -10.16 -11.68 -6.42
CA GLY A 88 -11.32 -12.19 -5.71
C GLY A 88 -11.94 -11.18 -4.75
N LYS A 89 -12.73 -11.72 -3.79
CA LYS A 89 -13.38 -10.93 -2.74
C LYS A 89 -12.34 -10.27 -1.79
N ALA A 90 -12.79 -9.24 -1.08
CA ALA A 90 -12.00 -8.63 -0.01
C ALA A 90 -11.47 -9.67 1.00
N GLY A 91 -10.20 -9.58 1.33
CA GLY A 91 -9.52 -10.53 2.21
C GLY A 91 -9.17 -11.89 1.58
N GLY A 92 -9.64 -12.18 0.37
CA GLY A 92 -9.27 -13.38 -0.36
C GLY A 92 -7.83 -13.30 -0.90
N VAL A 93 -7.03 -14.32 -0.68
CA VAL A 93 -5.65 -14.37 -1.18
C VAL A 93 -5.63 -14.92 -2.59
N THR A 94 -5.04 -14.16 -3.52
CA THR A 94 -4.81 -14.57 -4.89
C THR A 94 -3.32 -14.81 -5.09
N GLY A 95 -2.92 -16.08 -5.18
CA GLY A 95 -1.53 -16.47 -5.48
C GLY A 95 -1.26 -16.34 -6.98
N VAL A 96 -0.24 -15.59 -7.34
CA VAL A 96 0.22 -15.41 -8.72
C VAL A 96 1.64 -15.96 -8.82
N THR A 97 1.81 -16.97 -9.63
CA THR A 97 3.12 -17.56 -9.93
C THR A 97 3.53 -17.14 -11.33
N ALA A 98 4.72 -16.57 -11.47
CA ALA A 98 5.32 -16.28 -12.76
C ALA A 98 6.59 -17.10 -12.93
N THR A 99 6.75 -17.67 -14.11
CA THR A 99 7.95 -18.37 -14.54
C THR A 99 8.50 -17.71 -15.80
N ILE A 100 9.72 -17.22 -15.73
CA ILE A 100 10.44 -16.64 -16.86
C ILE A 100 11.50 -17.65 -17.31
N SER A 101 11.44 -18.03 -18.58
CA SER A 101 12.40 -18.94 -19.20
C SER A 101 13.30 -18.15 -20.14
N SER A 102 14.60 -18.15 -19.87
CA SER A 102 15.63 -17.48 -20.70
C SER A 102 16.84 -18.39 -20.83
N VAL A 103 17.32 -18.57 -22.07
CA VAL A 103 18.51 -19.38 -22.40
C VAL A 103 18.47 -20.78 -21.77
N GLY A 104 17.28 -21.42 -21.77
CA GLY A 104 17.11 -22.77 -21.21
C GLY A 104 17.05 -22.87 -19.70
N VAL A 105 17.11 -21.74 -18.97
CA VAL A 105 16.96 -21.65 -17.51
C VAL A 105 15.58 -21.10 -17.16
N ASN A 106 14.93 -21.71 -16.18
CA ASN A 106 13.63 -21.29 -15.68
C ASN A 106 13.77 -20.63 -14.31
N TYR A 107 13.25 -19.41 -14.20
CA TYR A 107 13.18 -18.64 -12.95
C TYR A 107 11.71 -18.53 -12.56
N SER A 108 11.35 -18.98 -11.36
CA SER A 108 9.98 -18.99 -10.91
C SER A 108 9.86 -18.24 -9.57
N GLN A 109 8.88 -17.33 -9.50
CA GLN A 109 8.55 -16.60 -8.28
C GLN A 109 7.04 -16.54 -8.08
N MET A 110 6.61 -16.38 -6.81
CA MET A 110 5.21 -16.28 -6.44
C MET A 110 4.99 -15.05 -5.57
N ILE A 111 3.91 -14.32 -5.87
CA ILE A 111 3.39 -13.26 -5.01
C ILE A 111 1.96 -13.59 -4.57
N SER A 112 1.58 -13.07 -3.43
CA SER A 112 0.21 -13.15 -2.92
C SER A 112 -0.41 -11.76 -2.92
N ILE A 113 -1.54 -11.61 -3.59
CA ILE A 113 -2.29 -10.35 -3.65
C ILE A 113 -3.58 -10.54 -2.86
N GLN A 114 -3.80 -9.65 -1.88
CA GLN A 114 -4.97 -9.69 -1.03
C GLN A 114 -5.73 -8.37 -1.14
N PRO A 115 -6.75 -8.28 -2.01
CA PRO A 115 -7.51 -7.06 -2.19
C PRO A 115 -8.26 -6.67 -0.93
N GLN A 116 -8.32 -5.37 -0.64
CA GLN A 116 -9.03 -4.81 0.51
C GLN A 116 -9.95 -3.69 0.03
N ASP A 117 -10.98 -3.44 0.83
CA ASP A 117 -12.00 -2.43 0.52
C ASP A 117 -11.79 -1.21 1.43
N VAL A 118 -11.25 -0.14 0.86
CA VAL A 118 -11.08 1.15 1.52
C VAL A 118 -11.65 2.24 0.65
N THR A 119 -12.62 2.97 1.19
CA THR A 119 -13.28 4.09 0.50
C THR A 119 -12.96 5.39 1.22
N ILE A 120 -12.61 6.43 0.47
CA ILE A 120 -12.41 7.78 1.02
C ILE A 120 -13.65 8.63 0.71
N ILE A 121 -14.18 9.30 1.73
CA ILE A 121 -15.28 10.23 1.63
C ILE A 121 -14.79 11.61 2.01
N ALA A 122 -15.04 12.61 1.14
CA ALA A 122 -14.80 14.01 1.41
C ALA A 122 -16.11 14.66 1.89
N GLU A 123 -16.05 15.28 3.07
CA GLU A 123 -17.15 16.02 3.70
C GLU A 123 -16.75 17.49 3.80
N PRO A 124 -17.16 18.36 2.86
CA PRO A 124 -16.91 19.79 2.96
C PRO A 124 -17.58 20.39 4.19
N THR A 125 -16.93 21.37 4.82
CA THR A 125 -17.51 22.07 5.99
C THR A 125 -18.48 23.19 5.59
N SER A 126 -18.72 23.39 4.30
CA SER A 126 -19.73 24.33 3.79
C SER A 126 -21.15 23.77 3.97
N SER A 127 -22.12 24.66 4.05
CA SER A 127 -23.54 24.32 4.02
C SER A 127 -24.08 24.40 2.59
N ALA A 128 -24.97 23.48 2.23
CA ALA A 128 -25.74 23.58 1.01
C ALA A 128 -27.00 24.45 1.23
N PRO A 129 -27.44 25.24 0.25
CA PRO A 129 -28.73 25.94 0.31
C PRO A 129 -29.89 24.96 0.52
N PRO A 130 -30.98 25.37 1.17
CA PRO A 130 -32.19 24.56 1.26
C PRO A 130 -32.64 24.08 -0.12
N LEU A 131 -33.05 22.83 -0.21
CA LEU A 131 -33.53 22.19 -1.46
C LEU A 131 -32.45 22.00 -2.56
N TYR A 132 -31.17 22.20 -2.24
CA TYR A 132 -30.11 21.87 -3.18
C TYR A 132 -29.97 20.33 -3.31
N PRO A 133 -30.11 19.76 -4.51
CA PRO A 133 -30.16 18.31 -4.70
C PRO A 133 -28.77 17.64 -4.65
N GLY A 134 -27.70 18.41 -4.51
CA GLY A 134 -26.32 17.91 -4.51
C GLY A 134 -25.67 17.89 -3.12
N LYS A 135 -24.42 17.40 -3.07
CA LYS A 135 -23.58 17.51 -1.88
C LYS A 135 -23.02 18.93 -1.74
N PRO A 136 -22.71 19.39 -0.52
CA PRO A 136 -21.99 20.65 -0.32
C PRO A 136 -20.71 20.67 -1.16
N LEU A 137 -20.43 21.82 -1.74
CA LEU A 137 -19.20 22.02 -2.51
C LEU A 137 -18.03 22.36 -1.58
N VAL A 138 -16.83 21.99 -2.00
CA VAL A 138 -15.62 22.37 -1.28
C VAL A 138 -15.48 23.89 -1.34
N PRO A 139 -15.44 24.61 -0.20
CA PRO A 139 -15.30 26.05 -0.21
C PRO A 139 -13.88 26.46 -0.65
N LEU A 140 -13.73 27.66 -1.21
CA LEU A 140 -12.41 28.22 -1.53
C LEU A 140 -11.57 28.45 -0.27
N GLU A 141 -12.23 28.85 0.81
CA GLU A 141 -11.63 28.99 2.14
C GLU A 141 -12.37 28.11 3.11
N GLY A 142 -11.66 27.36 3.92
CA GLY A 142 -12.25 26.47 4.92
C GLY A 142 -11.57 25.11 4.97
N GLY A 143 -12.31 24.13 5.45
CA GLY A 143 -11.81 22.77 5.63
C GLY A 143 -12.66 21.74 4.93
N VAL A 144 -12.03 20.63 4.62
CA VAL A 144 -12.70 19.42 4.18
C VAL A 144 -12.34 18.32 5.17
N ARG A 145 -13.33 17.70 5.75
CA ARG A 145 -13.12 16.47 6.52
C ARG A 145 -13.02 15.31 5.56
N ILE A 146 -11.90 14.62 5.58
CA ILE A 146 -11.69 13.39 4.81
C ILE A 146 -11.83 12.22 5.77
N VAL A 147 -12.70 11.27 5.42
CA VAL A 147 -12.98 10.07 6.23
C VAL A 147 -12.62 8.84 5.43
N ALA A 148 -11.80 7.95 6.01
CA ALA A 148 -11.53 6.63 5.47
C ALA A 148 -12.55 5.63 6.04
N MET A 149 -13.28 4.99 5.17
CA MET A 149 -14.14 3.84 5.46
C MET A 149 -13.39 2.58 5.09
N ALA A 150 -12.65 2.02 6.04
CA ALA A 150 -11.89 0.81 5.85
C ALA A 150 -12.75 -0.41 6.22
N ASN A 151 -13.00 -1.27 5.25
CA ASN A 151 -13.66 -2.56 5.44
C ASN A 151 -12.66 -3.69 5.15
N LEU A 152 -11.57 -3.69 5.95
CA LEU A 152 -10.55 -4.71 5.82
C LEU A 152 -11.06 -6.04 6.34
N LYS A 153 -10.73 -7.11 5.60
CA LYS A 153 -11.14 -8.48 5.94
C LYS A 153 -9.90 -9.37 6.08
N ASN A 154 -9.93 -10.24 7.07
CA ASN A 154 -8.91 -11.28 7.18
C ASN A 154 -9.10 -12.37 6.11
N ALA A 155 -8.15 -13.30 6.00
CA ALA A 155 -8.21 -14.40 5.03
C ALA A 155 -9.47 -15.28 5.17
N GLY A 156 -10.04 -15.39 6.35
CA GLY A 156 -11.30 -16.07 6.64
C GLY A 156 -12.55 -15.28 6.23
N GLY A 157 -12.40 -14.01 5.81
CA GLY A 157 -13.50 -13.14 5.39
C GLY A 157 -14.17 -12.36 6.53
N ALA A 158 -13.72 -12.48 7.77
CA ALA A 158 -14.21 -11.69 8.89
C ALA A 158 -13.70 -10.24 8.81
N SER A 159 -14.60 -9.28 9.01
CA SER A 159 -14.25 -7.85 9.02
C SER A 159 -13.43 -7.51 10.28
N LEU A 160 -12.44 -6.66 10.11
CA LEU A 160 -11.67 -6.08 11.21
C LEU A 160 -12.38 -4.81 11.72
N ASP A 161 -12.26 -4.55 13.03
CA ASP A 161 -12.79 -3.34 13.61
C ASP A 161 -11.97 -2.11 13.12
N PRO A 162 -12.59 -1.15 12.41
CA PRO A 162 -11.92 0.06 11.96
C PRO A 162 -11.25 0.88 13.08
N GLY A 163 -11.73 0.75 14.31
CA GLY A 163 -11.13 1.41 15.48
C GLY A 163 -9.76 0.86 15.86
N THR A 164 -9.45 -0.37 15.48
CA THR A 164 -8.17 -1.04 15.78
C THR A 164 -7.15 -0.91 14.65
N LEU A 165 -7.57 -0.41 13.49
CA LEU A 165 -6.69 -0.20 12.35
C LEU A 165 -5.78 1.01 12.54
N SER A 166 -4.58 0.95 12.00
CA SER A 166 -3.66 2.07 11.90
C SER A 166 -3.84 2.76 10.54
N TYR A 167 -4.01 4.07 10.57
CA TYR A 167 -4.20 4.92 9.39
C TYR A 167 -2.97 5.80 9.19
N ALA A 168 -2.42 5.81 7.98
CA ALA A 168 -1.32 6.68 7.60
C ALA A 168 -1.81 7.66 6.52
N TRP A 169 -2.07 8.90 6.94
CA TRP A 169 -2.55 9.95 6.04
C TRP A 169 -1.40 10.68 5.38
N THR A 170 -1.54 10.90 4.08
CA THR A 170 -0.60 11.69 3.26
C THR A 170 -1.39 12.75 2.50
N VAL A 171 -0.91 13.99 2.55
CA VAL A 171 -1.49 15.13 1.83
C VAL A 171 -0.39 15.75 0.98
N ASP A 172 -0.62 15.87 -0.32
CA ASP A 172 0.33 16.40 -1.29
C ASP A 172 1.73 15.76 -1.17
N GLY A 173 1.76 14.42 -1.01
CA GLY A 173 2.98 13.64 -0.85
C GLY A 173 3.62 13.69 0.56
N THR A 174 3.08 14.51 1.48
CA THR A 174 3.63 14.65 2.84
C THR A 174 2.80 13.88 3.85
N ARG A 175 3.44 13.02 4.64
CA ARG A 175 2.77 12.27 5.71
C ARG A 175 2.38 13.18 6.87
N ILE A 176 1.13 13.12 7.31
CA ILE A 176 0.60 13.92 8.41
C ILE A 176 0.61 13.10 9.69
N ALA A 177 1.70 13.19 10.45
CA ALA A 177 1.93 12.37 11.65
C ALA A 177 0.84 12.57 12.71
N ASN A 178 0.41 13.79 12.98
CA ASN A 178 -0.56 14.12 14.02
C ASN A 178 -1.96 13.52 13.75
N SER A 179 -2.30 13.30 12.48
CA SER A 179 -3.57 12.71 12.06
C SER A 179 -3.44 11.22 11.71
N SER A 180 -2.24 10.66 11.79
CA SER A 180 -1.96 9.24 11.54
C SER A 180 -1.88 8.46 12.84
N GLY A 181 -2.21 7.16 12.81
CA GLY A 181 -2.15 6.25 13.95
C GLY A 181 -3.40 5.38 14.09
N ILE A 182 -3.48 4.64 15.19
CA ILE A 182 -4.58 3.71 15.47
C ILE A 182 -5.89 4.49 15.66
N GLY A 183 -6.96 4.05 14.99
CA GLY A 183 -8.29 4.64 15.05
C GLY A 183 -8.42 6.03 14.40
N LYS A 184 -7.36 6.58 13.84
CA LYS A 184 -7.33 7.90 13.18
C LYS A 184 -7.98 7.87 11.79
N LYS A 185 -9.24 7.45 11.71
CA LYS A 185 -10.00 7.25 10.47
C LYS A 185 -10.40 8.53 9.73
N SER A 186 -10.09 9.71 10.26
CA SER A 186 -10.40 10.97 9.58
C SER A 186 -9.33 12.03 9.80
N ILE A 187 -9.22 12.94 8.83
CA ILE A 187 -8.33 14.10 8.86
C ILE A 187 -9.08 15.34 8.40
N MET A 188 -8.73 16.50 8.97
CA MET A 188 -9.15 17.80 8.43
C MET A 188 -8.06 18.32 7.50
N VAL A 189 -8.43 18.65 6.26
CA VAL A 189 -7.54 19.19 5.25
C VAL A 189 -8.05 20.56 4.84
N ALA A 190 -7.17 21.55 4.78
CA ALA A 190 -7.54 22.87 4.25
C ALA A 190 -7.93 22.78 2.77
N SER A 191 -8.91 23.55 2.35
CA SER A 191 -9.29 23.63 0.94
C SER A 191 -8.10 23.98 0.05
N PRO A 192 -8.04 23.46 -1.16
CA PRO A 192 -7.02 23.88 -2.12
C PRO A 192 -7.17 25.36 -2.46
N LEU A 193 -6.09 26.00 -2.86
CA LEU A 193 -6.15 27.34 -3.45
C LEU A 193 -6.92 27.28 -4.77
N GLN A 194 -7.46 28.43 -5.17
CA GLN A 194 -8.19 28.55 -6.44
C GLN A 194 -7.36 27.97 -7.62
N TYR A 195 -8.00 27.16 -8.45
CA TYR A 195 -7.41 26.46 -9.59
C TYR A 195 -6.30 25.46 -9.24
N ARG A 196 -6.25 25.00 -8.00
CA ARG A 196 -5.35 23.91 -7.58
C ARG A 196 -6.13 22.74 -7.05
N ALA A 197 -5.58 21.53 -7.23
CA ALA A 197 -6.05 20.31 -6.58
C ALA A 197 -5.19 20.01 -5.36
N ARG A 198 -5.72 19.19 -4.46
CA ARG A 198 -4.98 18.52 -3.38
C ARG A 198 -5.10 17.03 -3.52
N ASP A 199 -3.98 16.35 -3.40
CA ASP A 199 -3.95 14.89 -3.34
C ASP A 199 -3.98 14.43 -1.90
N VAL A 200 -4.98 13.61 -1.56
CA VAL A 200 -5.09 13.01 -0.23
C VAL A 200 -5.15 11.50 -0.38
N SER A 201 -4.26 10.82 0.29
CA SER A 201 -4.23 9.37 0.34
C SER A 201 -4.18 8.87 1.77
N VAL A 202 -4.66 7.65 1.98
CA VAL A 202 -4.60 6.96 3.25
C VAL A 202 -4.17 5.52 3.02
N ALA A 203 -3.21 5.06 3.80
CA ALA A 203 -2.89 3.64 3.91
C ALA A 203 -3.45 3.10 5.23
N CYS A 204 -4.23 2.04 5.14
CA CYS A 204 -4.83 1.37 6.30
C CYS A 204 -4.11 0.05 6.56
N MET A 205 -3.72 -0.18 7.81
CA MET A 205 -2.97 -1.37 8.21
C MET A 205 -3.63 -2.02 9.43
N SER A 206 -3.63 -3.36 9.48
CA SER A 206 -4.00 -4.05 10.70
C SER A 206 -2.89 -3.93 11.75
N ALA A 207 -3.23 -4.06 13.04
CA ALA A 207 -2.26 -4.00 14.14
C ALA A 207 -1.14 -5.05 14.01
N ASN A 208 -1.39 -6.16 13.33
CA ASN A 208 -0.42 -7.23 13.09
C ASN A 208 0.44 -7.00 11.84
N GLY A 209 0.33 -5.84 11.18
CA GLY A 209 1.14 -5.47 10.03
C GLY A 209 0.90 -6.29 8.75
N GLY A 210 -0.05 -7.21 8.74
CA GLY A 210 -0.23 -8.16 7.65
C GLY A 210 -1.28 -7.81 6.59
N LEU A 211 -2.09 -6.77 6.80
CA LEU A 211 -3.15 -6.36 5.89
C LEU A 211 -3.05 -4.87 5.58
N PHE A 212 -3.11 -4.53 4.30
CA PHE A 212 -3.02 -3.16 3.79
C PHE A 212 -4.18 -2.86 2.84
N GLY A 213 -4.68 -1.67 2.91
CA GLY A 213 -5.70 -1.16 2.01
C GLY A 213 -5.52 0.34 1.77
#